data_4f559805f4c70cc8c1c15c4b0f530080
#
_entry.id   4f559805f4c70cc8c1c15c4b0f530080
#
_cell.length_a   1.000
_cell.length_b   1.000
_cell.length_c   1.000
_cell.angle_alpha   90.00
_cell.angle_beta   90.00
_cell.angle_gamma   90.00
#
_symmetry.space_group_name_H-M   'P 1'
#
loop_
_entity.id
_entity.type
_entity.pdbx_description
1 polymer ?
#
loop_
_entity_poly.entity_id
_entity_poly.type
_entity_poly.pdbx_seq_one_letter_code
_entity_poly.pdbx_strand_id
1 'polypeptide(L)'
;TIIANYLIEVLVYNYNLEEFKKYVDETRRKFWLFHEEAYQKLLKKAQELGLKYQEPNRKLENGYYCNMKFQEAIAACFEENRKIISEKILTDHLYFYRHEFQNPTSEFFIDNKYAFPRLEEVIDYAHKCGGLVLLAHIDEYQAIENKDEFLNYLYASYNLDGLECFHPSISIENRGKYLAFAKGHNLLVSAGSG
;
A
#
# COMPACT_ATOMS: atom_id res chain seq x y z
N THR A 1 0.57 -3.24 -5.19
CA THR A 1 0.44 -2.60 -6.50
C THR A 1 -0.73 -1.62 -6.54
N ILE A 2 -0.80 -0.76 -7.56
CA ILE A 2 -1.87 0.25 -7.71
C ILE A 2 -2.68 0.01 -8.97
N ILE A 3 -4.00 0.19 -8.84
CA ILE A 3 -4.96 0.20 -9.93
C ILE A 3 -6.05 1.24 -9.67
N ALA A 4 -6.36 2.11 -10.64
CA ALA A 4 -7.46 3.08 -10.60
C ALA A 4 -7.59 3.84 -9.25
N ASN A 5 -6.49 4.20 -8.60
CA ASN A 5 -6.37 4.82 -7.27
C ASN A 5 -6.54 3.88 -6.06
N TYR A 6 -6.73 2.58 -6.26
CA TYR A 6 -6.75 1.60 -5.16
C TYR A 6 -5.39 0.95 -4.99
N LEU A 7 -4.96 0.80 -3.75
CA LEU A 7 -3.83 -0.06 -3.40
C LEU A 7 -4.38 -1.47 -3.20
N ILE A 8 -3.89 -2.42 -3.99
CA ILE A 8 -4.25 -3.83 -3.90
C ILE A 8 -3.00 -4.69 -3.75
N GLU A 9 -3.18 -5.92 -3.31
CA GLU A 9 -2.12 -6.91 -3.21
C GLU A 9 -2.31 -8.02 -4.24
N VAL A 10 -1.20 -8.53 -4.76
CA VAL A 10 -1.19 -9.68 -5.64
C VAL A 10 -0.16 -10.69 -5.15
N LEU A 11 -0.49 -11.96 -5.33
CA LEU A 11 0.38 -13.09 -5.05
C LEU A 11 1.02 -13.55 -6.35
N VAL A 12 2.34 -13.71 -6.36
CA VAL A 12 3.06 -14.21 -7.54
C VAL A 12 3.63 -15.59 -7.21
N TYR A 13 3.30 -16.58 -8.02
CA TYR A 13 3.72 -17.97 -7.85
C TYR A 13 4.55 -18.46 -9.04
N ASN A 14 5.33 -19.52 -8.84
CA ASN A 14 6.01 -20.31 -9.87
C ASN A 14 6.92 -19.49 -10.83
N TYR A 15 7.49 -18.40 -10.36
CA TYR A 15 8.36 -17.51 -11.16
C TYR A 15 9.84 -17.93 -11.08
N ASN A 16 10.62 -17.53 -12.08
CA ASN A 16 12.08 -17.61 -11.99
C ASN A 16 12.58 -16.62 -10.92
N LEU A 17 13.12 -17.15 -9.82
CA LEU A 17 13.52 -16.38 -8.65
C LEU A 17 14.59 -15.33 -8.97
N GLU A 18 15.61 -15.68 -9.76
CA GLU A 18 16.73 -14.77 -10.04
C GLU A 18 16.28 -13.59 -10.92
N GLU A 19 15.43 -13.86 -11.90
CA GLU A 19 14.91 -12.84 -12.79
C GLU A 19 13.91 -11.93 -12.06
N PHE A 20 12.95 -12.51 -11.35
CA PHE A 20 11.93 -11.74 -10.62
C PHE A 20 12.53 -10.93 -9.47
N LYS A 21 13.57 -11.44 -8.82
CA LYS A 21 14.29 -10.74 -7.76
C LYS A 21 14.81 -9.36 -8.21
N LYS A 22 15.31 -9.25 -9.43
CA LYS A 22 15.81 -7.96 -9.97
C LYS A 22 14.70 -6.90 -9.99
N TYR A 23 13.51 -7.30 -10.41
CA TYR A 23 12.33 -6.42 -10.41
C TYR A 23 11.91 -6.02 -8.98
N VAL A 24 11.87 -6.99 -8.07
CA VAL A 24 11.53 -6.74 -6.66
C VAL A 24 12.54 -5.79 -6.02
N ASP A 25 13.84 -6.00 -6.25
CA ASP A 25 14.90 -5.14 -5.69
C ASP A 25 14.82 -3.71 -6.24
N GLU A 26 14.53 -3.54 -7.54
CA GLU A 26 14.33 -2.23 -8.14
C GLU A 26 13.07 -1.53 -7.58
N THR A 27 11.96 -2.24 -7.49
CA THR A 27 10.71 -1.73 -6.92
C THR A 27 10.89 -1.31 -5.46
N ARG A 28 11.60 -2.14 -4.68
CA ARG A 28 11.96 -1.83 -3.29
C ARG A 28 12.83 -0.59 -3.19
N ARG A 29 13.82 -0.43 -4.07
CA ARG A 29 14.66 0.76 -4.12
C ARG A 29 13.84 2.02 -4.41
N LYS A 30 12.92 1.98 -5.38
CA LYS A 30 11.99 3.09 -5.70
C LYS A 30 11.09 3.43 -4.52
N PHE A 31 10.57 2.41 -3.83
CA PHE A 31 9.76 2.58 -2.63
C PHE A 31 10.50 3.33 -1.52
N TRP A 32 11.74 2.96 -1.23
CA TRP A 32 12.52 3.64 -0.18
C TRP A 32 12.94 5.06 -0.58
N LEU A 33 13.29 5.26 -1.84
CA LEU A 33 13.58 6.60 -2.36
C LEU A 33 12.36 7.52 -2.22
N PHE A 34 11.16 7.02 -2.55
CA PHE A 34 9.93 7.75 -2.31
C PHE A 34 9.76 8.16 -0.84
N HIS A 35 10.00 7.24 0.10
CA HIS A 35 9.88 7.54 1.53
C HIS A 35 10.91 8.57 2.01
N GLU A 36 12.12 8.54 1.48
CA GLU A 36 13.13 9.57 1.77
C GLU A 36 12.71 10.95 1.26
N GLU A 37 12.27 11.02 0.01
CA GLU A 37 11.77 12.27 -0.59
C GLU A 37 10.51 12.80 0.11
N ALA A 38 9.58 11.90 0.47
CA ALA A 38 8.37 12.25 1.22
C ALA A 38 8.70 12.82 2.61
N TYR A 39 9.68 12.25 3.29
CA TYR A 39 10.15 12.77 4.57
C TYR A 39 10.69 14.21 4.42
N GLN A 40 11.49 14.48 3.40
CA GLN A 40 12.01 15.83 3.14
C GLN A 40 10.89 16.84 2.82
N LYS A 41 9.87 16.41 2.07
CA LYS A 41 8.68 17.24 1.79
C LYS A 41 7.92 17.58 3.07
N LEU A 42 7.76 16.60 3.97
CA LEU A 42 7.11 16.80 5.27
C LEU A 42 7.91 17.75 6.17
N LEU A 43 9.24 17.64 6.21
CA LEU A 43 10.09 18.58 6.95
C LEU A 43 9.99 20.01 6.41
N LYS A 44 9.96 20.16 5.08
CA LYS A 44 9.74 21.48 4.46
C LYS A 44 8.38 22.05 4.86
N LYS A 45 7.33 21.22 4.86
CA LYS A 45 6.00 21.64 5.30
C LYS A 45 5.99 22.04 6.78
N ALA A 46 6.69 21.30 7.64
CA ALA A 46 6.85 21.67 9.04
C ALA A 46 7.48 23.07 9.19
N GLN A 47 8.51 23.37 8.40
CA GLN A 47 9.14 24.70 8.40
C GLN A 47 8.17 25.80 7.95
N GLU A 48 7.40 25.57 6.88
CA GLU A 48 6.37 26.49 6.38
C GLU A 48 5.31 26.81 7.43
N LEU A 49 4.92 25.81 8.23
CA LEU A 49 3.96 25.94 9.33
C LEU A 49 4.57 26.48 10.63
N GLY A 50 5.87 26.69 10.68
CA GLY A 50 6.60 27.16 11.89
C GLY A 50 6.78 26.08 12.96
N LEU A 51 6.57 24.80 12.61
CA LEU A 51 6.81 23.68 13.52
C LEU A 51 8.29 23.47 13.78
N LYS A 52 8.61 23.10 15.02
CA LYS A 52 9.94 22.66 15.42
C LYS A 52 10.05 21.15 15.26
N TYR A 53 11.23 20.66 14.94
CA TYR A 53 11.48 19.23 14.87
C TYR A 53 12.90 18.88 15.29
N GLN A 54 13.07 17.67 15.77
CA GLN A 54 14.37 17.05 16.03
C GLN A 54 14.41 15.74 15.23
N GLU A 55 15.39 15.61 14.34
CA GLU A 55 15.49 14.42 13.51
C GLU A 55 15.79 13.17 14.33
N PRO A 56 14.95 12.10 14.23
CA PRO A 56 15.24 10.84 14.88
C PRO A 56 16.51 10.20 14.30
N ASN A 57 17.38 9.70 15.17
CA ASN A 57 18.57 8.98 14.77
C ASN A 57 18.23 7.53 14.37
N ARG A 58 17.28 7.37 13.46
CA ARG A 58 16.83 6.09 12.91
C ARG A 58 16.63 6.21 11.41
N LYS A 59 17.11 5.20 10.67
CA LYS A 59 16.90 5.11 9.22
C LYS A 59 15.52 4.57 8.89
N LEU A 60 15.00 4.96 7.73
CA LEU A 60 13.78 4.36 7.17
C LEU A 60 14.03 2.88 6.88
N GLU A 61 13.09 2.03 7.32
CA GLU A 61 13.16 0.56 7.20
C GLU A 61 11.74 -0.03 7.30
N ASN A 62 11.58 -1.33 7.06
CA ASN A 62 10.29 -2.01 7.22
C ASN A 62 9.71 -1.75 8.62
N GLY A 63 8.45 -1.30 8.66
CA GLY A 63 7.77 -0.92 9.90
C GLY A 63 8.16 0.46 10.44
N TYR A 64 9.00 1.22 9.74
CA TYR A 64 9.35 2.60 10.10
C TYR A 64 9.44 3.49 8.86
N TYR A 65 8.31 4.02 8.43
CA TYR A 65 8.13 4.80 7.22
C TYR A 65 8.22 6.32 7.45
N CYS A 66 8.23 7.09 6.39
CA CYS A 66 8.40 8.56 6.45
C CYS A 66 7.38 9.27 7.35
N ASN A 67 6.13 8.82 7.36
CA ASN A 67 5.08 9.37 8.22
C ASN A 67 5.38 9.15 9.71
N MET A 68 5.89 7.96 10.09
CA MET A 68 6.29 7.66 11.46
C MET A 68 7.49 8.50 11.88
N LYS A 69 8.52 8.51 11.04
CA LYS A 69 9.74 9.29 11.29
C LYS A 69 9.43 10.78 11.42
N PHE A 70 8.54 11.30 10.59
CA PHE A 70 8.14 12.70 10.65
C PHE A 70 7.36 13.03 11.92
N GLN A 71 6.37 12.19 12.27
CA GLN A 71 5.61 12.42 13.50
C GLN A 71 6.53 12.38 14.74
N GLU A 72 7.43 11.42 14.81
CA GLU A 72 8.44 11.34 15.89
C GLU A 72 9.29 12.61 15.95
N ALA A 73 9.72 13.12 14.79
CA ALA A 73 10.51 14.35 14.70
C ALA A 73 9.80 15.57 15.27
N ILE A 74 8.51 15.77 14.90
CA ILE A 74 7.73 16.92 15.41
C ILE A 74 7.26 16.71 16.85
N ALA A 75 7.00 15.46 17.28
CA ALA A 75 6.64 15.13 18.65
C ALA A 75 7.78 15.37 19.64
N ALA A 76 9.04 15.28 19.23
CA ALA A 76 10.20 15.62 20.04
C ALA A 76 10.20 17.09 20.51
N CYS A 77 9.45 17.97 19.83
CA CYS A 77 9.23 19.37 20.18
C CYS A 77 7.77 19.62 20.58
N PHE A 78 7.21 18.73 21.42
CA PHE A 78 5.78 18.71 21.75
C PHE A 78 5.26 20.03 22.31
N GLU A 79 5.94 20.62 23.30
CA GLU A 79 5.47 21.82 24.00
C GLU A 79 5.41 23.08 23.10
N GLU A 80 6.26 23.14 22.09
CA GLU A 80 6.23 24.21 21.10
C GLU A 80 5.13 23.95 20.07
N ASN A 81 5.06 22.73 19.54
CA ASN A 81 4.21 22.37 18.41
C ASN A 81 2.73 22.24 18.78
N ARG A 82 2.40 21.86 20.03
CA ARG A 82 0.99 21.82 20.51
C ARG A 82 0.29 23.18 20.49
N LYS A 83 1.03 24.25 20.34
CA LYS A 83 0.49 25.62 20.20
C LYS A 83 0.10 25.95 18.76
N ILE A 84 0.52 25.13 17.80
CA ILE A 84 0.35 25.34 16.36
C ILE A 84 -0.59 24.31 15.75
N ILE A 85 -0.43 23.05 16.16
CA ILE A 85 -1.22 21.91 15.65
C ILE A 85 -1.86 21.12 16.79
N SER A 86 -2.84 20.28 16.46
CA SER A 86 -3.52 19.42 17.44
C SER A 86 -2.57 18.46 18.14
N GLU A 87 -2.71 18.32 19.47
CA GLU A 87 -1.95 17.34 20.25
C GLU A 87 -2.12 15.91 19.70
N LYS A 88 -3.28 15.60 19.14
CA LYS A 88 -3.56 14.28 18.56
C LYS A 88 -2.66 13.96 17.38
N ILE A 89 -2.30 14.95 16.57
CA ILE A 89 -1.31 14.82 15.50
C ILE A 89 0.07 14.43 16.05
N LEU A 90 0.42 14.96 17.22
CA LEU A 90 1.73 14.73 17.86
C LEU A 90 1.82 13.40 18.61
N THR A 91 0.69 12.86 19.09
CA THR A 91 0.68 11.73 20.03
C THR A 91 0.06 10.45 19.51
N ASP A 92 -0.83 10.54 18.49
CA ASP A 92 -1.53 9.39 17.92
C ASP A 92 -1.04 9.12 16.50
N HIS A 93 -0.17 8.11 16.37
CA HIS A 93 0.45 7.74 15.10
C HIS A 93 -0.56 7.28 14.05
N LEU A 94 -1.57 6.52 14.48
CA LEU A 94 -2.60 6.02 13.57
C LEU A 94 -3.52 7.15 13.10
N TYR A 95 -3.81 8.09 13.99
CA TYR A 95 -4.55 9.29 13.63
C TYR A 95 -3.78 10.12 12.60
N PHE A 96 -2.49 10.42 12.86
CA PHE A 96 -1.66 11.16 11.90
C PHE A 96 -1.65 10.48 10.53
N TYR A 97 -1.42 9.17 10.49
CA TYR A 97 -1.40 8.42 9.23
C TYR A 97 -2.70 8.54 8.45
N ARG A 98 -3.86 8.30 9.12
CA ARG A 98 -5.17 8.24 8.45
C ARG A 98 -5.75 9.60 8.11
N HIS A 99 -5.59 10.59 9.01
CA HIS A 99 -6.29 11.87 8.92
C HIS A 99 -5.43 13.00 8.38
N GLU A 100 -4.11 12.83 8.39
CA GLU A 100 -3.17 13.83 7.91
C GLU A 100 -2.40 13.32 6.69
N PHE A 101 -1.60 12.28 6.85
CA PHE A 101 -0.70 11.81 5.81
C PHE A 101 -1.43 11.27 4.56
N GLN A 102 -2.55 10.57 4.73
CA GLN A 102 -3.36 10.04 3.62
C GLN A 102 -4.53 10.93 3.21
N ASN A 103 -4.80 12.02 3.91
CA ASN A 103 -5.93 12.89 3.63
C ASN A 103 -5.56 13.99 2.62
N PRO A 104 -6.13 14.00 1.40
CA PRO A 104 -5.79 14.98 0.35
C PRO A 104 -6.06 16.43 0.73
N THR A 105 -6.85 16.69 1.78
CA THR A 105 -7.14 18.04 2.27
C THR A 105 -6.21 18.50 3.38
N SER A 106 -5.35 17.60 3.89
CA SER A 106 -4.38 17.92 4.94
C SER A 106 -3.13 18.60 4.37
N GLU A 107 -2.56 19.49 5.17
CA GLU A 107 -1.25 20.10 4.89
C GLU A 107 -0.10 19.08 4.85
N PHE A 108 -0.25 17.93 5.49
CA PHE A 108 0.72 16.84 5.55
C PHE A 108 0.46 15.72 4.54
N PHE A 109 -0.45 15.96 3.60
CA PHE A 109 -0.76 14.96 2.59
C PHE A 109 0.44 14.66 1.69
N ILE A 110 0.71 13.38 1.52
CA ILE A 110 1.67 12.87 0.52
C ILE A 110 0.96 11.82 -0.33
N ASP A 111 0.85 12.05 -1.62
CA ASP A 111 0.32 11.04 -2.54
C ASP A 111 1.32 9.88 -2.66
N ASN A 112 0.99 8.77 -2.00
CA ASN A 112 1.85 7.59 -1.94
C ASN A 112 1.64 6.59 -3.09
N LYS A 113 0.76 6.89 -4.06
CA LYS A 113 0.53 6.03 -5.22
C LYS A 113 1.82 5.73 -5.98
N TYR A 114 2.68 6.73 -6.08
CA TYR A 114 3.95 6.61 -6.80
C TYR A 114 5.02 5.77 -6.08
N ALA A 115 4.75 5.36 -4.84
CA ALA A 115 5.62 4.42 -4.11
C ALA A 115 5.48 2.97 -4.60
N PHE A 116 4.38 2.65 -5.28
CA PHE A 116 4.03 1.28 -5.64
C PHE A 116 3.98 1.11 -7.18
N PRO A 117 4.36 -0.07 -7.69
CA PRO A 117 4.25 -0.36 -9.12
C PRO A 117 2.78 -0.44 -9.54
N ARG A 118 2.53 -0.19 -10.81
CA ARG A 118 1.21 -0.38 -11.42
C ARG A 118 0.92 -1.87 -11.57
N LEU A 119 -0.36 -2.25 -11.53
CA LEU A 119 -0.76 -3.66 -11.60
C LEU A 119 -0.28 -4.33 -12.89
N GLU A 120 -0.44 -3.66 -14.03
CA GLU A 120 0.02 -4.18 -15.31
C GLU A 120 1.53 -4.43 -15.37
N GLU A 121 2.34 -3.57 -14.74
CA GLU A 121 3.80 -3.76 -14.69
C GLU A 121 4.17 -5.02 -13.90
N VAL A 122 3.47 -5.27 -12.79
CA VAL A 122 3.68 -6.47 -11.98
C VAL A 122 3.31 -7.73 -12.77
N ILE A 123 2.14 -7.73 -13.43
CA ILE A 123 1.65 -8.85 -14.22
C ILE A 123 2.61 -9.17 -15.36
N ASP A 124 2.96 -8.16 -16.16
CA ASP A 124 3.84 -8.32 -17.31
C ASP A 124 5.21 -8.88 -16.90
N TYR A 125 5.75 -8.38 -15.79
CA TYR A 125 7.05 -8.85 -15.35
C TYR A 125 7.00 -10.25 -14.74
N ALA A 126 5.95 -10.55 -13.97
CA ALA A 126 5.75 -11.88 -13.41
C ALA A 126 5.60 -12.93 -14.53
N HIS A 127 4.78 -12.65 -15.55
CA HIS A 127 4.59 -13.55 -16.70
C HIS A 127 5.89 -13.72 -17.52
N LYS A 128 6.67 -12.67 -17.73
CA LYS A 128 8.00 -12.79 -18.38
C LYS A 128 8.94 -13.73 -17.63
N CYS A 129 8.80 -13.80 -16.31
CA CYS A 129 9.58 -14.72 -15.46
C CYS A 129 8.90 -16.11 -15.31
N GLY A 130 7.86 -16.41 -16.10
CA GLY A 130 7.12 -17.69 -16.04
C GLY A 130 6.19 -17.82 -14.83
N GLY A 131 5.92 -16.71 -14.13
CA GLY A 131 5.08 -16.65 -12.94
C GLY A 131 3.59 -16.59 -13.25
N LEU A 132 2.79 -16.78 -12.20
CA LEU A 132 1.34 -16.65 -12.17
C LEU A 132 0.96 -15.58 -11.16
N VAL A 133 0.00 -14.72 -11.51
CA VAL A 133 -0.42 -13.59 -10.67
C VAL A 133 -1.86 -13.75 -10.23
N LEU A 134 -2.08 -13.82 -8.92
CA LEU A 134 -3.40 -13.98 -8.31
C LEU A 134 -3.74 -12.73 -7.46
N LEU A 135 -5.00 -12.32 -7.50
CA LEU A 135 -5.51 -11.28 -6.61
C LEU A 135 -5.57 -11.81 -5.17
N ALA A 136 -5.01 -11.07 -4.21
CA ALA A 136 -5.05 -11.43 -2.80
C ALA A 136 -6.35 -10.94 -2.11
N HIS A 137 -6.79 -11.61 -1.08
CA HIS A 137 -7.79 -11.26 -0.03
C HIS A 137 -8.71 -10.05 -0.32
N ILE A 138 -9.51 -10.11 -1.37
CA ILE A 138 -10.31 -8.98 -1.89
C ILE A 138 -11.21 -8.31 -0.82
N ASP A 139 -11.65 -9.04 0.20
CA ASP A 139 -12.51 -8.50 1.26
C ASP A 139 -11.79 -7.48 2.18
N GLU A 140 -10.45 -7.44 2.15
CA GLU A 140 -9.68 -6.44 2.89
C GLU A 140 -9.68 -5.05 2.24
N TYR A 141 -10.05 -4.92 0.98
CA TYR A 141 -10.09 -3.62 0.28
C TYR A 141 -11.35 -2.84 0.63
N GLN A 142 -11.42 -2.30 1.85
CA GLN A 142 -12.61 -1.61 2.38
C GLN A 142 -13.06 -0.40 1.55
N ALA A 143 -12.14 0.25 0.84
CA ALA A 143 -12.44 1.37 -0.05
C ALA A 143 -13.21 0.96 -1.32
N ILE A 144 -13.29 -0.36 -1.62
CA ILE A 144 -14.00 -0.88 -2.78
C ILE A 144 -15.39 -1.35 -2.31
N GLU A 145 -16.42 -0.57 -2.61
CA GLU A 145 -17.79 -0.85 -2.17
C GLU A 145 -18.39 -2.05 -2.89
N ASN A 146 -18.26 -2.10 -4.22
CA ASN A 146 -18.79 -3.19 -5.04
C ASN A 146 -17.69 -4.15 -5.48
N LYS A 147 -17.47 -5.23 -4.72
CA LYS A 147 -16.45 -6.24 -4.98
C LYS A 147 -16.68 -7.01 -6.28
N ASP A 148 -17.95 -7.30 -6.62
CA ASP A 148 -18.30 -8.06 -7.81
C ASP A 148 -18.00 -7.25 -9.09
N GLU A 149 -18.34 -5.98 -9.10
CA GLU A 149 -18.03 -5.08 -10.21
C GLU A 149 -16.51 -4.90 -10.35
N PHE A 150 -15.81 -4.76 -9.23
CA PHE A 150 -14.36 -4.65 -9.23
C PHE A 150 -13.66 -5.90 -9.74
N LEU A 151 -14.11 -7.09 -9.35
CA LEU A 151 -13.61 -8.35 -9.91
C LEU A 151 -13.84 -8.43 -11.42
N ASN A 152 -15.06 -8.16 -11.89
CA ASN A 152 -15.35 -8.16 -13.31
C ASN A 152 -14.46 -7.17 -14.09
N TYR A 153 -14.27 -5.97 -13.55
CA TYR A 153 -13.37 -4.98 -14.14
C TYR A 153 -11.93 -5.48 -14.20
N LEU A 154 -11.41 -6.03 -13.09
CA LEU A 154 -10.04 -6.56 -13.03
C LEU A 154 -9.78 -7.63 -14.08
N TYR A 155 -10.64 -8.64 -14.15
CA TYR A 155 -10.44 -9.77 -15.05
C TYR A 155 -10.82 -9.48 -16.49
N ALA A 156 -11.59 -8.44 -16.75
CA ALA A 156 -11.81 -7.92 -18.12
C ALA A 156 -10.65 -7.06 -18.62
N SER A 157 -9.92 -6.41 -17.73
CA SER A 157 -8.90 -5.40 -18.08
C SER A 157 -7.46 -5.89 -17.94
N TYR A 158 -7.23 -6.90 -17.08
CA TYR A 158 -5.91 -7.39 -16.72
C TYR A 158 -5.82 -8.91 -16.85
N ASN A 159 -4.65 -9.39 -17.25
CA ASN A 159 -4.41 -10.83 -17.42
C ASN A 159 -3.99 -11.48 -16.10
N LEU A 160 -4.90 -11.48 -15.11
CA LEU A 160 -4.72 -12.19 -13.84
C LEU A 160 -5.02 -13.67 -14.00
N ASP A 161 -4.20 -14.53 -13.40
CA ASP A 161 -4.30 -15.98 -13.52
C ASP A 161 -5.25 -16.59 -12.49
N GLY A 162 -5.57 -15.89 -11.41
CA GLY A 162 -6.42 -16.42 -10.35
C GLY A 162 -6.69 -15.46 -9.22
N LEU A 163 -7.38 -15.95 -8.18
CA LEU A 163 -7.64 -15.17 -6.98
C LEU A 163 -7.57 -16.05 -5.72
N GLU A 164 -7.29 -15.39 -4.60
CA GLU A 164 -7.34 -16.01 -3.29
C GLU A 164 -8.79 -16.08 -2.80
N CYS A 165 -9.30 -17.31 -2.65
CA CYS A 165 -10.66 -17.55 -2.17
C CYS A 165 -10.71 -17.97 -0.70
N PHE A 166 -9.59 -18.41 -0.14
CA PHE A 166 -9.49 -18.88 1.23
C PHE A 166 -8.53 -18.01 2.01
N HIS A 167 -9.09 -17.05 2.75
CA HIS A 167 -8.34 -16.15 3.64
C HIS A 167 -9.19 -15.89 4.90
N PRO A 168 -8.59 -15.62 6.08
CA PRO A 168 -9.35 -15.34 7.32
C PRO A 168 -10.34 -14.17 7.20
N SER A 169 -10.01 -13.15 6.40
CA SER A 169 -10.88 -12.00 6.14
C SER A 169 -12.09 -12.31 5.23
N ILE A 170 -12.06 -13.42 4.49
CA ILE A 170 -13.12 -13.78 3.55
C ILE A 170 -14.18 -14.62 4.26
N SER A 171 -15.41 -14.12 4.34
CA SER A 171 -16.54 -14.83 4.92
C SER A 171 -16.87 -16.12 4.15
N ILE A 172 -17.56 -17.08 4.81
CA ILE A 172 -17.98 -18.34 4.16
C ILE A 172 -18.88 -18.03 2.95
N GLU A 173 -19.77 -17.05 3.06
CA GLU A 173 -20.65 -16.64 1.97
C GLU A 173 -19.84 -16.10 0.79
N ASN A 174 -18.94 -15.15 1.02
CA ASN A 174 -18.11 -14.55 -0.02
C ASN A 174 -17.16 -15.57 -0.66
N ARG A 175 -16.64 -16.52 0.12
CA ARG A 175 -15.86 -17.64 -0.39
C ARG A 175 -16.62 -18.43 -1.48
N GLY A 176 -17.89 -18.72 -1.24
CA GLY A 176 -18.74 -19.39 -2.24
C GLY A 176 -18.87 -18.58 -3.53
N LYS A 177 -19.08 -17.27 -3.42
CA LYS A 177 -19.16 -16.34 -4.57
C LYS A 177 -17.84 -16.31 -5.36
N TYR A 178 -16.71 -16.16 -4.67
CA TYR A 178 -15.39 -16.09 -5.32
C TYR A 178 -14.96 -17.40 -5.97
N LEU A 179 -15.30 -18.54 -5.36
CA LEU A 179 -15.09 -19.85 -5.99
C LEU A 179 -15.94 -20.03 -7.26
N ALA A 180 -17.20 -19.58 -7.22
CA ALA A 180 -18.07 -19.63 -8.41
C ALA A 180 -17.54 -18.70 -9.52
N PHE A 181 -17.07 -17.50 -9.16
CA PHE A 181 -16.43 -16.58 -10.09
C PHE A 181 -15.19 -17.20 -10.73
N ALA A 182 -14.28 -17.73 -9.90
CA ALA A 182 -13.06 -18.38 -10.38
C ALA A 182 -13.36 -19.53 -11.35
N LYS A 183 -14.31 -20.39 -10.99
CA LYS A 183 -14.74 -21.50 -11.84
C LYS A 183 -15.34 -21.02 -13.16
N GLY A 184 -16.19 -19.99 -13.12
CA GLY A 184 -16.84 -19.43 -14.31
C GLY A 184 -15.86 -18.81 -15.31
N HIS A 185 -14.71 -18.32 -14.83
CA HIS A 185 -13.67 -17.67 -15.63
C HIS A 185 -12.43 -18.56 -15.86
N ASN A 186 -12.46 -19.83 -15.43
CA ASN A 186 -11.34 -20.78 -15.51
C ASN A 186 -10.06 -20.24 -14.83
N LEU A 187 -10.19 -19.62 -13.67
CA LEU A 187 -9.12 -19.03 -12.89
C LEU A 187 -8.57 -19.99 -11.84
N LEU A 188 -7.30 -19.81 -11.51
CA LEU A 188 -6.66 -20.50 -10.39
C LEU A 188 -7.21 -19.99 -9.04
N VAL A 189 -7.15 -20.84 -8.04
CA VAL A 189 -7.59 -20.53 -6.68
C VAL A 189 -6.44 -20.76 -5.72
N SER A 190 -6.21 -19.80 -4.81
CA SER A 190 -5.25 -19.97 -3.71
C SER A 190 -5.89 -19.84 -2.33
N ALA A 191 -5.07 -20.14 -1.33
CA ALA A 191 -5.37 -19.97 0.08
C ALA A 191 -4.20 -19.30 0.78
N GLY A 192 -4.50 -18.42 1.75
CA GLY A 192 -3.52 -17.74 2.59
C GLY A 192 -4.01 -17.60 4.02
N SER A 193 -3.10 -17.23 4.91
CA SER A 193 -3.37 -17.06 6.35
C SER A 193 -3.27 -15.59 6.81
N GLY A 194 -2.83 -14.73 5.92
CA GLY A 194 -2.46 -13.35 6.26
C GLY A 194 -1.07 -13.24 6.85
#